data_cacf900857703aafa78be7f861f6de4c
#
_entry.id   cacf900857703aafa78be7f861f6de4c
#
_cell.length_a   1.000
_cell.length_b   1.000
_cell.length_c   1.000
_cell.angle_alpha   90.00
_cell.angle_beta   90.00
_cell.angle_gamma   90.00
#
_symmetry.space_group_name_H-M   'P 1'
#
loop_
_entity.id
_entity.type
_entity.pdbx_description
1 polymer ?
#
loop_
_entity_poly.entity_id
_entity_poly.type
_entity_poly.pdbx_seq_one_letter_code
_entity_poly.pdbx_strand_id
1 'polypeptide(L)'
;MAYLKLYREELKKNYDFLDELFKKHGIKWGITTKLFCGHPEYLKEVINLGIGEVHDSRISNLKTVKDLDPETLTIYIKPPPKDIVPEVVKYADISLNTELATLHELSEEALRQEKIHKVIIMIEMGDLREGVMREELINFYEKVFRLPGIE
;
A
#
# COMPACT_ATOMS: atom_id res chain seq x y z
N MET A 1 5.52 27.77 15.96
CA MET A 1 5.56 26.29 15.97
C MET A 1 4.45 25.80 15.07
N ALA A 2 4.74 24.94 14.08
CA ALA A 2 3.71 24.35 13.25
C ALA A 2 3.04 23.18 14.00
N TYR A 3 1.72 23.04 13.88
CA TYR A 3 0.96 21.95 14.47
C TYR A 3 -0.10 21.43 13.48
N LEU A 4 -0.43 20.16 13.60
CA LEU A 4 -1.53 19.53 12.89
C LEU A 4 -2.72 19.40 13.86
N LYS A 5 -3.90 19.83 13.44
CA LYS A 5 -5.13 19.70 14.19
C LYS A 5 -6.11 18.83 13.43
N LEU A 6 -6.57 17.75 14.05
CA LEU A 6 -7.57 16.86 13.49
C LEU A 6 -8.95 17.20 14.04
N TYR A 7 -9.90 17.48 13.16
CA TYR A 7 -11.31 17.70 13.51
C TYR A 7 -12.07 16.39 13.30
N ARG A 8 -12.29 15.66 14.39
CA ARG A 8 -12.85 14.30 14.34
C ARG A 8 -14.24 14.23 13.72
N GLU A 9 -15.12 15.16 14.08
CA GLU A 9 -16.48 15.19 13.54
C GLU A 9 -16.49 15.47 12.02
N GLU A 10 -15.65 16.38 11.56
CA GLU A 10 -15.55 16.70 10.14
C GLU A 10 -14.89 15.54 9.37
N LEU A 11 -13.88 14.91 9.95
CA LEU A 11 -13.28 13.72 9.38
C LEU A 11 -14.32 12.60 9.21
N LYS A 12 -15.13 12.37 10.27
CA LYS A 12 -16.19 11.37 10.21
C LYS A 12 -17.25 11.69 9.14
N LYS A 13 -17.72 12.92 9.06
CA LYS A 13 -18.69 13.32 8.02
C LYS A 13 -18.13 13.10 6.61
N ASN A 14 -16.87 13.46 6.38
CA ASN A 14 -16.22 13.26 5.09
C ASN A 14 -16.07 11.76 4.77
N TYR A 15 -15.70 10.97 5.76
CA TYR A 15 -15.63 9.52 5.61
C TYR A 15 -16.99 8.92 5.27
N ASP A 16 -18.02 9.20 6.06
CA ASP A 16 -19.37 8.68 5.88
C ASP A 16 -19.90 9.01 4.46
N PHE A 17 -19.67 10.26 4.01
CA PHE A 17 -20.08 10.69 2.67
C PHE A 17 -19.36 9.90 1.55
N LEU A 18 -18.04 9.75 1.65
CA LEU A 18 -17.27 9.03 0.64
C LEU A 18 -17.59 7.52 0.66
N ASP A 19 -17.74 6.95 1.84
CA ASP A 19 -18.05 5.53 2.02
C ASP A 19 -19.43 5.20 1.42
N GLU A 20 -20.44 6.03 1.69
CA GLU A 20 -21.76 5.88 1.09
C GLU A 20 -21.71 6.02 -0.43
N LEU A 21 -20.98 7.03 -0.94
CA LEU A 21 -20.84 7.27 -2.37
C LEU A 21 -20.17 6.08 -3.07
N PHE A 22 -19.06 5.58 -2.54
CA PHE A 22 -18.33 4.47 -3.15
C PHE A 22 -19.10 3.15 -3.03
N LYS A 23 -19.73 2.88 -1.90
CA LYS A 23 -20.61 1.72 -1.73
C LYS A 23 -21.76 1.69 -2.73
N LYS A 24 -22.40 2.84 -2.97
CA LYS A 24 -23.47 2.97 -3.96
C LYS A 24 -23.04 2.57 -5.36
N HIS A 25 -21.77 2.77 -5.70
CA HIS A 25 -21.19 2.43 -6.99
C HIS A 25 -20.41 1.12 -7.02
N GLY A 26 -20.42 0.35 -5.93
CA GLY A 26 -19.66 -0.91 -5.82
C GLY A 26 -18.15 -0.74 -5.89
N ILE A 27 -17.63 0.44 -5.51
CA ILE A 27 -16.19 0.78 -5.55
C ILE A 27 -15.59 0.49 -4.18
N LYS A 28 -14.54 -0.34 -4.17
CA LYS A 28 -13.65 -0.49 -3.01
C LYS A 28 -12.69 0.69 -2.96
N TRP A 29 -12.40 1.18 -1.78
CA TRP A 29 -11.51 2.32 -1.60
C TRP A 29 -10.70 2.24 -0.32
N GLY A 30 -9.56 2.89 -0.33
CA GLY A 30 -8.68 3.03 0.81
C GLY A 30 -8.20 4.47 0.93
N ILE A 31 -7.46 4.76 1.99
CA ILE A 31 -6.94 6.11 2.23
C ILE A 31 -5.43 6.16 2.25
N THR A 32 -4.88 7.27 1.79
CA THR A 32 -3.45 7.55 1.89
C THR A 32 -3.14 8.37 3.13
N THR A 33 -2.30 7.82 4.02
CA THR A 33 -2.04 8.37 5.36
C THR A 33 -0.76 9.18 5.49
N LYS A 34 -0.08 9.49 4.38
CA LYS A 34 1.20 10.22 4.34
C LYS A 34 1.23 11.49 5.20
N LEU A 35 0.11 12.23 5.24
CA LEU A 35 -0.02 13.48 6.02
C LEU A 35 0.20 13.25 7.52
N PHE A 36 -0.18 12.09 8.03
CA PHE A 36 -0.09 11.78 9.46
C PHE A 36 1.31 11.34 9.90
N CYS A 37 2.23 11.10 8.96
CA CYS A 37 3.60 10.71 9.24
C CYS A 37 3.73 9.53 10.23
N GLY A 38 2.78 8.60 10.22
CA GLY A 38 2.77 7.44 11.10
C GLY A 38 2.40 7.76 12.55
N HIS A 39 1.84 8.95 12.84
CA HIS A 39 1.44 9.32 14.20
C HIS A 39 0.28 8.42 14.70
N PRO A 40 0.48 7.61 15.75
CA PRO A 40 -0.46 6.55 16.10
C PRO A 40 -1.85 7.08 16.51
N GLU A 41 -1.94 8.23 17.17
CA GLU A 41 -3.23 8.80 17.56
C GLU A 41 -4.09 9.20 16.34
N TYR A 42 -3.47 9.79 15.29
CA TYR A 42 -4.20 10.15 14.08
C TYR A 42 -4.58 8.91 13.26
N LEU A 43 -3.69 7.94 13.17
CA LEU A 43 -3.98 6.67 12.49
C LEU A 43 -5.10 5.91 13.19
N LYS A 44 -5.12 5.89 14.52
CA LYS A 44 -6.19 5.27 15.31
C LYS A 44 -7.56 5.91 15.04
N GLU A 45 -7.62 7.24 14.91
CA GLU A 45 -8.89 7.92 14.58
C GLU A 45 -9.41 7.49 13.21
N VAL A 46 -8.53 7.34 12.24
CA VAL A 46 -8.89 6.89 10.89
C VAL A 46 -9.32 5.42 10.87
N ILE A 47 -8.57 4.54 11.54
CA ILE A 47 -8.92 3.11 11.62
C ILE A 47 -10.27 2.93 12.32
N ASN A 48 -10.53 3.68 13.39
CA ASN A 48 -11.80 3.64 14.11
C ASN A 48 -13.03 4.08 13.29
N LEU A 49 -12.84 4.74 12.15
CA LEU A 49 -13.94 5.02 11.21
C LEU A 49 -14.39 3.77 10.45
N GLY A 50 -13.62 2.70 10.49
CA GLY A 50 -13.90 1.46 9.77
C GLY A 50 -13.25 1.38 8.39
N ILE A 51 -12.18 2.17 8.16
CA ILE A 51 -11.41 2.06 6.93
C ILE A 51 -10.74 0.68 6.87
N GLY A 52 -10.98 -0.06 5.80
CA GLY A 52 -10.42 -1.40 5.63
C GLY A 52 -9.06 -1.43 4.92
N GLU A 53 -8.64 -0.30 4.34
CA GLU A 53 -7.46 -0.25 3.46
C GLU A 53 -6.69 1.05 3.63
N VAL A 54 -5.39 0.95 3.96
CA VAL A 54 -4.49 2.08 4.20
C VAL A 54 -3.29 2.02 3.26
N HIS A 55 -3.01 3.14 2.61
CA HIS A 55 -1.90 3.31 1.69
C HIS A 55 -0.85 4.27 2.24
N ASP A 56 0.43 3.91 2.14
CA ASP A 56 1.53 4.81 2.47
C ASP A 56 2.80 4.48 1.67
N SER A 57 3.65 5.47 1.49
CA SER A 57 4.96 5.32 0.85
C SER A 57 6.11 5.18 1.84
N ARG A 58 5.82 5.11 3.14
CA ARG A 58 6.79 4.87 4.22
C ARG A 58 6.40 3.62 4.97
N ILE A 59 7.29 2.64 4.96
CA ILE A 59 7.01 1.35 5.61
C ILE A 59 6.83 1.49 7.12
N SER A 60 7.54 2.43 7.76
CA SER A 60 7.34 2.74 9.18
C SER A 60 5.92 3.17 9.52
N ASN A 61 5.23 3.86 8.61
CA ASN A 61 3.85 4.27 8.80
C ASN A 61 2.90 3.06 8.71
N LEU A 62 3.11 2.17 7.73
CA LEU A 62 2.34 0.93 7.60
C LEU A 62 2.59 -0.02 8.78
N LYS A 63 3.82 -0.06 9.30
CA LYS A 63 4.11 -0.78 10.54
C LYS A 63 3.23 -0.27 11.68
N THR A 64 3.12 1.04 11.86
CA THR A 64 2.26 1.62 12.91
C THR A 64 0.78 1.23 12.70
N VAL A 65 0.31 1.17 11.45
CA VAL A 65 -1.04 0.69 11.14
C VAL A 65 -1.22 -0.75 11.60
N LYS A 66 -0.29 -1.65 11.24
CA LYS A 66 -0.33 -3.06 11.64
C LYS A 66 -0.22 -3.26 13.16
N ASP A 67 0.55 -2.41 13.84
CA ASP A 67 0.65 -2.44 15.31
C ASP A 67 -0.66 -1.99 15.99
N LEU A 68 -1.46 -1.12 15.33
CA LEU A 68 -2.76 -0.65 15.84
C LEU A 68 -3.90 -1.61 15.49
N ASP A 69 -3.91 -2.12 14.27
CA ASP A 69 -4.92 -3.04 13.75
C ASP A 69 -4.30 -3.97 12.68
N PRO A 70 -3.97 -5.22 13.05
CA PRO A 70 -3.39 -6.19 12.13
C PRO A 70 -4.29 -6.55 10.92
N GLU A 71 -5.61 -6.38 11.05
CA GLU A 71 -6.57 -6.74 10.00
C GLU A 71 -6.72 -5.66 8.92
N THR A 72 -6.34 -4.42 9.21
CA THR A 72 -6.35 -3.36 8.19
C THR A 72 -5.40 -3.72 7.04
N LEU A 73 -5.93 -3.77 5.80
CA LEU A 73 -5.13 -4.02 4.60
C LEU A 73 -4.14 -2.87 4.38
N THR A 74 -2.87 -3.19 4.21
CA THR A 74 -1.82 -2.19 4.02
C THR A 74 -1.18 -2.28 2.64
N ILE A 75 -1.11 -1.14 1.93
CA ILE A 75 -0.54 -1.06 0.59
C ILE A 75 0.65 -0.09 0.58
N TYR A 76 1.81 -0.61 0.18
CA TYR A 76 3.01 0.21 -0.03
C TYR A 76 3.00 0.78 -1.45
N ILE A 77 2.76 2.10 -1.59
CA ILE A 77 2.41 2.75 -2.85
C ILE A 77 3.58 3.38 -3.60
N LYS A 78 4.70 2.70 -3.63
CA LYS A 78 5.84 2.99 -4.52
C LYS A 78 6.69 1.74 -4.69
N PRO A 79 7.54 1.65 -5.73
CA PRO A 79 8.51 0.57 -5.83
C PRO A 79 9.43 0.55 -4.59
N PRO A 80 9.56 -0.58 -3.89
CA PRO A 80 10.39 -0.65 -2.70
C PRO A 80 11.88 -0.59 -3.04
N PRO A 81 12.68 0.24 -2.37
CA PRO A 81 14.12 0.09 -2.40
C PRO A 81 14.55 -1.21 -1.72
N LYS A 82 15.65 -1.79 -2.18
CA LYS A 82 16.09 -3.14 -1.78
C LYS A 82 16.35 -3.29 -0.27
N ASP A 83 16.84 -2.25 0.35
CA ASP A 83 17.20 -2.22 1.78
C ASP A 83 16.01 -2.36 2.72
N ILE A 84 14.79 -2.07 2.24
CA ILE A 84 13.55 -2.19 3.03
C ILE A 84 12.64 -3.33 2.59
N VAL A 85 13.05 -4.16 1.64
CA VAL A 85 12.23 -5.31 1.17
C VAL A 85 11.79 -6.21 2.33
N PRO A 86 12.63 -6.52 3.33
CA PRO A 86 12.21 -7.32 4.47
C PRO A 86 11.04 -6.72 5.26
N GLU A 87 11.06 -5.41 5.48
CA GLU A 87 10.00 -4.70 6.15
C GLU A 87 8.74 -4.61 5.29
N VAL A 88 8.89 -4.44 3.97
CA VAL A 88 7.75 -4.40 3.04
C VAL A 88 7.00 -5.72 3.08
N VAL A 89 7.68 -6.86 2.95
CA VAL A 89 7.05 -8.19 3.05
C VAL A 89 6.43 -8.43 4.43
N LYS A 90 7.00 -7.82 5.48
CA LYS A 90 6.49 -7.99 6.84
C LYS A 90 5.24 -7.16 7.14
N TYR A 91 5.19 -5.92 6.69
CA TYR A 91 4.22 -4.92 7.13
C TYR A 91 3.31 -4.37 6.03
N ALA A 92 3.54 -4.72 4.77
CA ALA A 92 2.63 -4.42 3.67
C ALA A 92 2.03 -5.71 3.13
N ASP A 93 0.71 -5.74 2.99
CA ASP A 93 0.01 -6.87 2.36
C ASP A 93 0.20 -6.84 0.84
N ILE A 94 0.31 -5.62 0.28
CA ILE A 94 0.48 -5.39 -1.16
C ILE A 94 1.56 -4.32 -1.37
N SER A 95 2.35 -4.44 -2.44
CA SER A 95 3.25 -3.37 -2.89
C SER A 95 3.10 -3.06 -4.38
N LEU A 96 3.30 -1.78 -4.74
CA LEU A 96 3.36 -1.33 -6.14
C LEU A 96 4.77 -1.50 -6.68
N ASN A 97 4.91 -2.05 -7.89
CA ASN A 97 6.21 -2.43 -8.44
C ASN A 97 6.31 -2.12 -9.94
N THR A 98 7.54 -1.83 -10.39
CA THR A 98 7.88 -1.51 -11.78
C THR A 98 9.11 -2.23 -12.28
N GLU A 99 9.89 -2.87 -11.39
CA GLU A 99 11.19 -3.45 -11.71
C GLU A 99 11.24 -4.94 -11.36
N LEU A 100 11.67 -5.76 -12.33
CA LEU A 100 11.81 -7.20 -12.15
C LEU A 100 12.84 -7.55 -11.06
N ALA A 101 13.91 -6.77 -10.94
CA ALA A 101 14.92 -7.00 -9.90
C ALA A 101 14.33 -6.87 -8.49
N THR A 102 13.50 -5.85 -8.24
CA THR A 102 12.80 -5.67 -6.97
C THR A 102 11.82 -6.80 -6.70
N LEU A 103 11.11 -7.28 -7.74
CA LEU A 103 10.18 -8.40 -7.61
C LEU A 103 10.88 -9.71 -7.26
N HIS A 104 12.09 -9.95 -7.77
CA HIS A 104 12.92 -11.10 -7.36
C HIS A 104 13.28 -11.02 -5.87
N GLU A 105 13.73 -9.86 -5.39
CA GLU A 105 14.05 -9.65 -3.97
C GLU A 105 12.81 -9.87 -3.07
N LEU A 106 11.64 -9.35 -3.50
CA LEU A 106 10.37 -9.57 -2.81
C LEU A 106 9.98 -11.05 -2.77
N SER A 107 10.18 -11.79 -3.87
CA SER A 107 9.92 -13.21 -3.97
C SER A 107 10.79 -14.02 -3.01
N GLU A 108 12.11 -13.79 -3.02
CA GLU A 108 13.04 -14.45 -2.12
C GLU A 108 12.71 -14.17 -0.65
N GLU A 109 12.40 -12.93 -0.34
CA GLU A 109 12.05 -12.52 1.01
C GLU A 109 10.69 -13.07 1.46
N ALA A 110 9.70 -13.13 0.57
CA ALA A 110 8.40 -13.75 0.87
C ALA A 110 8.57 -15.22 1.23
N LEU A 111 9.37 -15.96 0.48
CA LEU A 111 9.70 -17.36 0.81
C LEU A 111 10.44 -17.47 2.16
N ARG A 112 11.39 -16.57 2.43
CA ARG A 112 12.12 -16.56 3.70
C ARG A 112 11.23 -16.31 4.91
N GLN A 113 10.18 -15.48 4.74
CA GLN A 113 9.18 -15.20 5.77
C GLN A 113 8.00 -16.17 5.77
N GLU A 114 8.01 -17.19 4.90
CA GLU A 114 6.90 -18.16 4.73
C GLU A 114 5.56 -17.47 4.42
N LYS A 115 5.60 -16.44 3.55
CA LYS A 115 4.45 -15.64 3.15
C LYS A 115 4.23 -15.69 1.64
N ILE A 116 3.02 -15.31 1.23
CA ILE A 116 2.72 -14.87 -0.13
C ILE A 116 2.58 -13.36 -0.08
N HIS A 117 3.38 -12.65 -0.89
CA HIS A 117 3.32 -11.20 -0.98
C HIS A 117 2.58 -10.79 -2.26
N LYS A 118 1.57 -9.94 -2.12
CA LYS A 118 0.79 -9.47 -3.25
C LYS A 118 1.46 -8.26 -3.90
N VAL A 119 1.43 -8.23 -5.24
CA VAL A 119 2.04 -7.16 -6.00
C VAL A 119 1.07 -6.55 -7.02
N ILE A 120 1.19 -5.25 -7.21
CA ILE A 120 0.53 -4.53 -8.29
C ILE A 120 1.63 -4.03 -9.23
N ILE A 121 1.55 -4.40 -10.50
CA ILE A 121 2.47 -3.91 -11.52
C ILE A 121 1.95 -2.59 -12.06
N MET A 122 2.75 -1.54 -11.93
CA MET A 122 2.42 -0.23 -12.46
C MET A 122 2.73 -0.19 -13.96
N ILE A 123 1.81 0.35 -14.74
CA ILE A 123 1.94 0.51 -16.19
C ILE A 123 2.17 1.99 -16.49
N GLU A 124 3.18 2.29 -17.32
CA GLU A 124 3.43 3.65 -17.78
C GLU A 124 2.30 4.11 -18.74
N MET A 125 1.62 5.20 -18.34
CA MET A 125 0.46 5.73 -19.07
C MET A 125 0.69 7.13 -19.66
N GLY A 126 1.95 7.59 -19.70
CA GLY A 126 2.35 8.84 -20.35
C GLY A 126 2.83 9.94 -19.42
N ASP A 127 2.90 9.70 -18.11
CA ASP A 127 3.45 10.67 -17.15
C ASP A 127 4.98 10.54 -16.97
N LEU A 128 5.58 9.49 -17.51
CA LEU A 128 7.02 9.20 -17.53
C LEU A 128 7.68 9.28 -16.15
N ARG A 129 6.95 8.86 -15.13
CA ARG A 129 7.45 8.82 -13.76
C ARG A 129 7.90 7.43 -13.36
N GLU A 130 7.00 6.49 -13.43
CA GLU A 130 7.21 5.10 -13.02
C GLU A 130 6.18 4.20 -13.70
N GLY A 131 6.58 3.02 -14.09
CA GLY A 131 5.69 2.05 -14.75
C GLY A 131 6.45 1.22 -15.78
N VAL A 132 5.90 0.05 -16.07
CA VAL A 132 6.40 -0.81 -17.14
C VAL A 132 5.87 -0.30 -18.48
N MET A 133 6.75 -0.13 -19.46
CA MET A 133 6.37 0.33 -20.80
C MET A 133 5.46 -0.70 -21.47
N ARG A 134 4.53 -0.20 -22.29
CA ARG A 134 3.54 -1.02 -22.98
C ARG A 134 4.16 -2.18 -23.75
N GLU A 135 5.27 -1.92 -24.44
CA GLU A 135 5.96 -2.88 -25.30
C GLU A 135 6.59 -4.02 -24.50
N GLU A 136 6.94 -3.76 -23.25
CA GLU A 136 7.59 -4.72 -22.35
C GLU A 136 6.61 -5.48 -21.47
N LEU A 137 5.36 -5.02 -21.35
CA LEU A 137 4.40 -5.43 -20.35
C LEU A 137 4.15 -6.95 -20.34
N ILE A 138 3.92 -7.57 -21.51
CA ILE A 138 3.62 -8.99 -21.61
C ILE A 138 4.81 -9.82 -21.13
N ASN A 139 6.02 -9.52 -21.65
CA ASN A 139 7.25 -10.23 -21.26
C ASN A 139 7.58 -10.04 -19.77
N PHE A 140 7.34 -8.83 -19.25
CA PHE A 140 7.50 -8.52 -17.84
C PHE A 140 6.55 -9.37 -16.97
N TYR A 141 5.28 -9.38 -17.32
CA TYR A 141 4.23 -10.11 -16.62
C TYR A 141 4.47 -11.62 -16.60
N GLU A 142 4.87 -12.22 -17.75
CA GLU A 142 5.21 -13.65 -17.82
C GLU A 142 6.37 -14.05 -16.90
N LYS A 143 7.34 -13.14 -16.67
CA LYS A 143 8.45 -13.37 -15.75
C LYS A 143 7.97 -13.29 -14.30
N VAL A 144 7.16 -12.28 -13.98
CA VAL A 144 6.64 -12.07 -12.61
C VAL A 144 5.74 -13.24 -12.19
N PHE A 145 4.90 -13.74 -13.09
CA PHE A 145 3.99 -14.87 -12.82
C PHE A 145 4.69 -16.18 -12.43
N ARG A 146 5.99 -16.28 -12.72
CA ARG A 146 6.81 -17.45 -12.36
C ARG A 146 7.55 -17.31 -11.04
N LEU A 147 7.47 -16.15 -10.40
CA LEU A 147 8.15 -15.93 -9.13
C LEU A 147 7.37 -16.61 -7.99
N PRO A 148 8.01 -17.54 -7.26
CA PRO A 148 7.36 -18.17 -6.13
C PRO A 148 7.17 -17.16 -4.99
N GLY A 149 6.09 -17.33 -4.19
CA GLY A 149 5.80 -16.43 -3.07
C GLY A 149 5.23 -15.06 -3.48
N ILE A 150 5.00 -14.82 -4.77
CA ILE A 150 4.36 -13.62 -5.32
C ILE A 150 2.98 -13.97 -5.88
N GLU A 151 2.02 -13.10 -5.60
CA GLU A 151 0.64 -13.14 -6.12
C GLU A 151 0.26 -11.80 -6.77
#